data_49cc4ee20af76a5b780c35a0b0715ddd
#
_entry.id   49cc4ee20af76a5b780c35a0b0715ddd
#
_cell.length_a   1.000
_cell.length_b   1.000
_cell.length_c   1.000
_cell.angle_alpha   90.00
_cell.angle_beta   90.00
_cell.angle_gamma   90.00
#
_symmetry.space_group_name_H-M   'P 1'
#
loop_
_entity.id
_entity.type
_entity.pdbx_description
1 polymer ?
#
loop_
_entity_poly.entity_id
_entity_poly.type
_entity_poly.pdbx_seq_one_letter_code
_entity_poly.pdbx_strand_id
1 'polypeptide(L)'
;MKILIPTAKEMNTDHPCIEALPLREESQAVLDSLAHYSASELETFYKVSAEKAEEEYAHIQALKDHRAKHYPALKLFDGLMYRHIKRDGLTEAEQTYLENHVLITSALYGVVPALSPMAPHRLDFLMKLKVAGKTLKSHWKSAYDEALQDEDLIFSLLSSEFETVFSKEIREKMVTFKFMEDKGGQLKIHSTISKKARGAFLTALIEEQVQTVEQARKLRFAGFDYRPDLSSDLELVFVKQA
;
A
#
# COMPACT_ATOMS: atom_id res chain seq x y z
N MET A 1 -3.81 -15.39 -7.26
CA MET A 1 -2.63 -14.72 -6.68
C MET A 1 -2.87 -13.22 -6.64
N LYS A 2 -2.57 -12.57 -5.51
CA LYS A 2 -2.66 -11.11 -5.34
C LYS A 2 -1.34 -10.53 -4.83
N ILE A 3 -1.10 -9.27 -5.14
CA ILE A 3 0.07 -8.50 -4.71
C ILE A 3 -0.45 -7.33 -3.86
N LEU A 4 0.02 -7.23 -2.62
CA LEU A 4 -0.38 -6.18 -1.71
C LEU A 4 0.66 -5.08 -1.63
N ILE A 5 0.23 -3.83 -1.79
CA ILE A 5 1.05 -2.65 -1.57
C ILE A 5 0.38 -1.69 -0.57
N PRO A 6 1.15 -0.98 0.26
CA PRO A 6 0.59 -0.03 1.23
C PRO A 6 0.29 1.31 0.58
N THR A 7 -0.62 2.09 1.13
CA THR A 7 -0.76 3.53 0.84
C THR A 7 0.50 4.32 1.17
N ALA A 8 0.61 5.53 0.65
CA ALA A 8 1.67 6.47 0.98
C ALA A 8 1.11 7.76 1.61
N LYS A 9 1.96 8.47 2.36
CA LYS A 9 1.60 9.77 2.96
C LYS A 9 1.70 10.93 1.97
N GLU A 10 2.55 10.78 0.96
CA GLU A 10 2.72 11.76 -0.12
C GLU A 10 1.77 11.40 -1.25
N MET A 11 1.08 12.40 -1.78
CA MET A 11 0.08 12.26 -2.84
C MET A 11 0.32 13.30 -3.92
N ASN A 12 -0.05 12.94 -5.15
CA ASN A 12 -0.03 13.82 -6.31
C ASN A 12 -1.43 13.90 -6.91
N THR A 13 -1.99 15.10 -7.01
CA THR A 13 -3.31 15.38 -7.57
C THR A 13 -3.26 15.97 -8.97
N ASP A 14 -2.08 16.01 -9.61
CA ASP A 14 -1.89 16.50 -10.98
C ASP A 14 -2.25 15.44 -12.04
N HIS A 15 -3.29 14.68 -11.75
CA HIS A 15 -3.82 13.64 -12.64
C HIS A 15 -5.29 13.92 -12.95
N PRO A 16 -5.82 13.40 -14.07
CA PRO A 16 -7.25 13.46 -14.36
C PRO A 16 -8.07 12.82 -13.24
N CYS A 17 -9.14 13.50 -12.82
CA CYS A 17 -10.10 12.94 -11.89
C CYS A 17 -10.91 11.84 -12.56
N ILE A 18 -11.32 10.86 -11.76
CA ILE A 18 -12.24 9.80 -12.17
C ILE A 18 -13.50 9.83 -11.30
N GLU A 19 -14.53 9.12 -11.72
CA GLU A 19 -15.79 9.05 -10.99
C GLU A 19 -15.59 8.37 -9.63
N ALA A 20 -16.20 8.97 -8.61
CA ALA A 20 -16.18 8.41 -7.25
C ALA A 20 -17.03 7.14 -7.17
N LEU A 21 -16.59 6.19 -6.36
CA LEU A 21 -17.42 5.07 -5.94
C LEU A 21 -17.95 5.34 -4.52
N PRO A 22 -19.16 4.82 -4.18
CA PRO A 22 -19.66 4.87 -2.82
C PRO A 22 -18.66 4.26 -1.84
N LEU A 23 -18.49 4.91 -0.70
CA LEU A 23 -17.71 4.32 0.39
C LEU A 23 -18.44 3.09 0.94
N ARG A 24 -17.69 2.05 1.24
CA ARG A 24 -18.21 0.92 2.00
C ARG A 24 -18.50 1.33 3.44
N GLU A 25 -19.31 0.58 4.14
CA GLU A 25 -19.77 0.90 5.50
C GLU A 25 -18.60 1.14 6.46
N GLU A 26 -17.57 0.29 6.41
CA GLU A 26 -16.39 0.41 7.26
C GLU A 26 -15.59 1.70 6.97
N SER A 27 -15.48 2.08 5.71
CA SER A 27 -14.83 3.34 5.29
C SER A 27 -15.62 4.56 5.78
N GLN A 28 -16.95 4.51 5.68
CA GLN A 28 -17.81 5.58 6.18
C GLN A 28 -17.66 5.75 7.69
N ALA A 29 -17.64 4.66 8.46
CA ALA A 29 -17.44 4.72 9.91
C ALA A 29 -16.07 5.32 10.31
N VAL A 30 -15.01 5.05 9.52
CA VAL A 30 -13.70 5.68 9.70
C VAL A 30 -13.77 7.17 9.38
N LEU A 31 -14.38 7.54 8.25
CA LEU A 31 -14.56 8.94 7.84
C LEU A 31 -15.35 9.73 8.87
N ASP A 32 -16.46 9.19 9.36
CA ASP A 32 -17.28 9.80 10.40
C ASP A 32 -16.47 10.07 11.67
N SER A 33 -15.63 9.09 12.07
CA SER A 33 -14.75 9.26 13.23
C SER A 33 -13.69 10.34 13.03
N LEU A 34 -13.12 10.46 11.81
CA LEU A 34 -12.16 11.51 11.47
C LEU A 34 -12.83 12.90 11.39
N ALA A 35 -14.04 12.97 10.89
CA ALA A 35 -14.75 14.22 10.69
C ALA A 35 -15.13 14.97 11.98
N HIS A 36 -14.94 14.35 13.14
CA HIS A 36 -15.11 15.00 14.44
C HIS A 36 -13.88 15.85 14.87
N TYR A 37 -12.72 15.63 14.25
CA TYR A 37 -11.52 16.38 14.58
C TYR A 37 -11.56 17.77 13.92
N SER A 38 -11.19 18.81 14.67
CA SER A 38 -10.83 20.11 14.14
C SER A 38 -9.42 20.06 13.51
N ALA A 39 -9.08 21.05 12.69
CA ALA A 39 -7.73 21.16 12.12
C ALA A 39 -6.64 21.20 13.20
N SER A 40 -6.86 21.94 14.32
CA SER A 40 -5.92 22.00 15.43
C SER A 40 -5.73 20.64 16.13
N GLU A 41 -6.78 19.84 16.25
CA GLU A 41 -6.67 18.48 16.79
C GLU A 41 -5.94 17.54 15.81
N LEU A 42 -6.14 17.71 14.50
CA LEU A 42 -5.43 16.95 13.46
C LEU A 42 -3.93 17.28 13.43
N GLU A 43 -3.52 18.50 13.76
CA GLU A 43 -2.11 18.87 13.91
C GLU A 43 -1.41 17.95 14.94
N THR A 44 -2.01 17.81 16.11
CA THR A 44 -1.53 16.92 17.17
C THR A 44 -1.65 15.44 16.78
N PHE A 45 -2.78 15.06 16.19
CA PHE A 45 -3.08 13.68 15.84
C PHE A 45 -2.11 13.14 14.76
N TYR A 46 -1.87 13.91 13.70
CA TYR A 46 -0.96 13.53 12.61
C TYR A 46 0.49 13.90 12.86
N LYS A 47 0.78 14.74 13.89
CA LYS A 47 2.10 15.31 14.17
C LYS A 47 2.69 16.02 12.95
N VAL A 48 1.94 16.95 12.40
CA VAL A 48 2.28 17.74 11.22
C VAL A 48 2.22 19.24 11.54
N SER A 49 2.60 20.11 10.59
CA SER A 49 2.40 21.55 10.72
C SER A 49 0.92 21.92 10.68
N ALA A 50 0.57 23.08 11.21
CA ALA A 50 -0.79 23.64 11.15
C ALA A 50 -1.30 23.72 9.70
N GLU A 51 -0.47 24.18 8.76
CA GLU A 51 -0.80 24.23 7.33
C GLU A 51 -1.18 22.85 6.77
N LYS A 52 -0.40 21.82 7.11
CA LYS A 52 -0.71 20.45 6.67
C LYS A 52 -1.94 19.88 7.37
N ALA A 53 -2.20 20.27 8.60
CA ALA A 53 -3.41 19.87 9.33
C ALA A 53 -4.68 20.50 8.71
N GLU A 54 -4.61 21.77 8.29
CA GLU A 54 -5.70 22.45 7.57
C GLU A 54 -5.97 21.76 6.22
N GLU A 55 -4.93 21.38 5.49
CA GLU A 55 -5.08 20.65 4.23
C GLU A 55 -5.80 19.30 4.46
N GLU A 56 -5.36 18.52 5.46
CA GLU A 56 -6.00 17.23 5.76
C GLU A 56 -7.44 17.40 6.30
N TYR A 57 -7.69 18.45 7.08
CA TYR A 57 -9.04 18.79 7.49
C TYR A 57 -9.94 19.08 6.29
N ALA A 58 -9.44 19.87 5.32
CA ALA A 58 -10.18 20.16 4.09
C ALA A 58 -10.46 18.88 3.28
N HIS A 59 -9.51 17.95 3.20
CA HIS A 59 -9.71 16.65 2.54
C HIS A 59 -10.82 15.82 3.22
N ILE A 60 -10.81 15.75 4.56
CA ILE A 60 -11.83 15.04 5.34
C ILE A 60 -13.22 15.67 5.12
N GLN A 61 -13.32 16.99 5.20
CA GLN A 61 -14.59 17.68 4.99
C GLN A 61 -15.09 17.53 3.54
N ALA A 62 -14.20 17.57 2.55
CA ALA A 62 -14.56 17.35 1.15
C ALA A 62 -15.11 15.94 0.92
N LEU A 63 -14.52 14.93 1.54
CA LEU A 63 -15.02 13.54 1.51
C LEU A 63 -16.41 13.44 2.16
N LYS A 64 -16.58 14.01 3.36
CA LYS A 64 -17.84 14.00 4.11
C LYS A 64 -18.97 14.65 3.33
N ASP A 65 -18.68 15.75 2.65
CA ASP A 65 -19.66 16.53 1.88
C ASP A 65 -19.84 16.01 0.43
N HIS A 66 -19.26 14.85 0.08
CA HIS A 66 -19.28 14.28 -1.27
C HIS A 66 -18.75 15.22 -2.36
N ARG A 67 -17.78 16.10 -2.02
CA ARG A 67 -17.16 17.08 -2.93
C ARG A 67 -15.71 16.74 -3.26
N ALA A 68 -15.19 15.67 -2.70
CA ALA A 68 -13.81 15.26 -2.93
C ALA A 68 -13.59 14.84 -4.39
N LYS A 69 -12.46 15.27 -4.95
CA LYS A 69 -11.98 14.74 -6.23
C LYS A 69 -11.35 13.38 -6.01
N HIS A 70 -11.59 12.45 -6.95
CA HIS A 70 -11.06 11.10 -6.89
C HIS A 70 -10.10 10.84 -8.04
N TYR A 71 -9.08 10.05 -7.76
CA TYR A 71 -8.01 9.70 -8.68
C TYR A 71 -7.78 8.19 -8.64
N PRO A 72 -7.25 7.55 -9.70
CA PRO A 72 -6.80 6.17 -9.61
C PRO A 72 -5.77 6.04 -8.48
N ALA A 73 -5.99 5.15 -7.52
CA ALA A 73 -5.19 5.08 -6.29
C ALA A 73 -3.68 4.95 -6.56
N LEU A 74 -3.30 4.14 -7.56
CA LEU A 74 -1.91 3.97 -7.97
C LEU A 74 -1.27 5.27 -8.48
N LYS A 75 -2.06 6.18 -9.05
CA LYS A 75 -1.60 7.50 -9.54
C LYS A 75 -1.58 8.53 -8.42
N LEU A 76 -2.57 8.47 -7.52
CA LEU A 76 -2.69 9.39 -6.40
C LEU A 76 -1.50 9.33 -5.45
N PHE A 77 -1.09 8.13 -5.03
CA PHE A 77 0.02 7.99 -4.09
C PHE A 77 1.36 8.29 -4.77
N ASP A 78 2.19 9.13 -4.12
CA ASP A 78 3.49 9.57 -4.65
C ASP A 78 4.64 9.39 -3.65
N GLY A 79 4.50 8.48 -2.69
CA GLY A 79 5.60 8.13 -1.79
C GLY A 79 6.75 7.43 -2.51
N LEU A 80 7.89 7.29 -1.81
CA LEU A 80 9.14 6.78 -2.39
C LEU A 80 9.00 5.41 -3.10
N MET A 81 8.12 4.52 -2.62
CA MET A 81 7.82 3.26 -3.31
C MET A 81 7.14 3.52 -4.65
N TYR A 82 6.12 4.38 -4.67
CA TYR A 82 5.30 4.67 -5.84
C TYR A 82 6.08 5.34 -6.98
N ARG A 83 7.06 6.20 -6.64
CA ARG A 83 7.97 6.83 -7.63
C ARG A 83 8.88 5.83 -8.34
N HIS A 84 8.97 4.59 -7.84
CA HIS A 84 9.75 3.50 -8.44
C HIS A 84 8.86 2.42 -9.06
N ILE A 85 7.55 2.64 -9.14
CA ILE A 85 6.61 1.78 -9.87
C ILE A 85 6.41 2.36 -11.26
N LYS A 86 6.46 1.52 -12.29
CA LYS A 86 6.03 1.85 -13.64
C LYS A 86 4.52 2.08 -13.64
N ARG A 87 4.10 3.33 -13.71
CA ARG A 87 2.69 3.75 -13.62
C ARG A 87 2.16 4.36 -14.92
N ASP A 88 3.07 4.65 -15.86
CA ASP A 88 2.81 5.28 -17.14
C ASP A 88 3.36 4.44 -18.27
N GLY A 89 2.77 4.56 -19.46
CA GLY A 89 3.22 3.83 -20.63
C GLY A 89 3.08 2.31 -20.50
N LEU A 90 2.12 1.83 -19.70
CA LEU A 90 1.81 0.42 -19.57
C LEU A 90 1.25 -0.13 -20.87
N THR A 91 1.70 -1.31 -21.27
CA THR A 91 1.07 -2.09 -22.31
C THR A 91 -0.31 -2.61 -21.85
N GLU A 92 -1.15 -3.04 -22.76
CA GLU A 92 -2.46 -3.64 -22.43
C GLU A 92 -2.32 -4.85 -21.49
N ALA A 93 -1.31 -5.69 -21.73
CA ALA A 93 -1.04 -6.85 -20.88
C ALA A 93 -0.59 -6.45 -19.48
N GLU A 94 0.29 -5.44 -19.33
CA GLU A 94 0.73 -4.90 -18.05
C GLU A 94 -0.41 -4.26 -17.27
N GLN A 95 -1.29 -3.53 -17.96
CA GLN A 95 -2.48 -2.93 -17.35
C GLN A 95 -3.44 -4.01 -16.85
N THR A 96 -3.72 -5.02 -17.66
CA THR A 96 -4.56 -6.17 -17.29
C THR A 96 -3.98 -6.91 -16.09
N TYR A 97 -2.68 -7.13 -16.07
CA TYR A 97 -2.00 -7.76 -14.92
C TYR A 97 -2.16 -6.93 -13.65
N LEU A 98 -1.95 -5.62 -13.73
CA LEU A 98 -2.08 -4.69 -12.61
C LEU A 98 -3.51 -4.69 -12.06
N GLU A 99 -4.51 -4.63 -12.92
CA GLU A 99 -5.94 -4.64 -12.54
C GLU A 99 -6.34 -5.96 -11.85
N ASN A 100 -5.83 -7.08 -12.33
CA ASN A 100 -6.17 -8.40 -11.81
C ASN A 100 -5.41 -8.79 -10.55
N HIS A 101 -4.21 -8.28 -10.35
CA HIS A 101 -3.32 -8.79 -9.30
C HIS A 101 -2.95 -7.78 -8.21
N VAL A 102 -2.91 -6.47 -8.49
CA VAL A 102 -2.39 -5.50 -7.52
C VAL A 102 -3.51 -4.87 -6.70
N LEU A 103 -3.39 -5.00 -5.38
CA LEU A 103 -4.30 -4.42 -4.40
C LEU A 103 -3.56 -3.42 -3.51
N ILE A 104 -4.21 -2.31 -3.21
CA ILE A 104 -3.71 -1.30 -2.26
C ILE A 104 -4.43 -1.48 -0.92
N THR A 105 -3.66 -1.51 0.17
CA THR A 105 -4.18 -1.56 1.53
C THR A 105 -4.24 -0.15 2.13
N SER A 106 -5.42 0.27 2.58
CA SER A 106 -5.68 1.60 3.11
C SER A 106 -6.39 1.52 4.45
N ALA A 107 -6.00 2.38 5.39
CA ALA A 107 -6.69 2.51 6.69
C ALA A 107 -8.05 3.24 6.57
N LEU A 108 -8.33 3.91 5.43
CA LEU A 108 -9.62 4.55 5.15
C LEU A 108 -10.48 3.71 4.18
N TYR A 109 -9.90 3.13 3.13
CA TYR A 109 -10.65 2.46 2.06
C TYR A 109 -10.64 0.93 2.13
N GLY A 110 -9.84 0.35 3.05
CA GLY A 110 -9.70 -1.11 3.14
C GLY A 110 -8.72 -1.67 2.10
N VAL A 111 -8.99 -2.86 1.60
CA VAL A 111 -8.22 -3.50 0.51
C VAL A 111 -8.96 -3.28 -0.79
N VAL A 112 -8.34 -2.57 -1.73
CA VAL A 112 -8.98 -2.17 -2.99
C VAL A 112 -8.05 -2.40 -4.20
N PRO A 113 -8.59 -2.62 -5.40
CA PRO A 113 -7.80 -2.68 -6.63
C PRO A 113 -6.95 -1.41 -6.83
N ALA A 114 -5.78 -1.56 -7.46
CA ALA A 114 -4.81 -0.47 -7.62
C ALA A 114 -5.32 0.75 -8.40
N LEU A 115 -6.31 0.57 -9.28
CA LEU A 115 -6.92 1.64 -10.06
C LEU A 115 -8.23 2.17 -9.48
N SER A 116 -8.65 1.72 -8.29
CA SER A 116 -9.87 2.20 -7.63
C SER A 116 -9.82 3.71 -7.40
N PRO A 117 -10.98 4.39 -7.48
CA PRO A 117 -11.09 5.80 -7.15
C PRO A 117 -10.76 6.05 -5.68
N MET A 118 -9.81 6.91 -5.41
CA MET A 118 -9.50 7.39 -4.07
C MET A 118 -9.39 8.91 -4.04
N ALA A 119 -9.90 9.52 -2.98
CA ALA A 119 -9.64 10.91 -2.66
C ALA A 119 -8.38 11.06 -1.81
N PRO A 120 -7.70 12.22 -1.86
CA PRO A 120 -6.59 12.52 -0.96
C PRO A 120 -7.00 12.36 0.50
N HIS A 121 -6.15 11.69 1.28
CA HIS A 121 -6.35 11.46 2.71
C HIS A 121 -5.05 11.01 3.38
N ARG A 122 -4.90 11.34 4.65
CA ARG A 122 -3.77 10.89 5.45
C ARG A 122 -4.28 10.03 6.61
N LEU A 123 -4.13 8.72 6.49
CA LEU A 123 -4.41 7.79 7.57
C LEU A 123 -3.54 6.55 7.44
N ASP A 124 -2.95 6.11 8.55
CA ASP A 124 -2.22 4.85 8.65
C ASP A 124 -2.60 4.09 9.94
N PHE A 125 -2.19 2.84 10.07
CA PHE A 125 -2.55 1.99 11.20
C PHE A 125 -1.77 2.27 12.49
N LEU A 126 -0.81 3.21 12.48
CA LEU A 126 -0.12 3.70 13.67
C LEU A 126 -0.91 4.81 14.36
N MET A 127 -1.89 5.39 13.67
CA MET A 127 -2.76 6.42 14.23
C MET A 127 -3.71 5.84 15.29
N LYS A 128 -3.89 6.58 16.38
CA LYS A 128 -4.72 6.16 17.52
C LYS A 128 -6.21 6.48 17.34
N LEU A 129 -6.71 6.41 16.10
CA LEU A 129 -8.13 6.58 15.83
C LEU A 129 -8.92 5.42 16.43
N LYS A 130 -10.06 5.74 17.04
CA LYS A 130 -11.06 4.76 17.48
C LYS A 130 -12.31 4.88 16.62
N VAL A 131 -12.75 3.75 16.08
CA VAL A 131 -13.99 3.63 15.30
C VAL A 131 -14.95 2.74 16.10
N ALA A 132 -16.04 3.30 16.58
CA ALA A 132 -16.97 2.62 17.48
C ALA A 132 -16.26 1.88 18.64
N GLY A 133 -15.27 2.54 19.26
CA GLY A 133 -14.47 2.01 20.38
C GLY A 133 -13.36 1.03 20.01
N LYS A 134 -13.29 0.54 18.76
CA LYS A 134 -12.25 -0.38 18.26
C LYS A 134 -11.04 0.39 17.72
N THR A 135 -9.85 -0.22 17.75
CA THR A 135 -8.69 0.32 16.99
C THR A 135 -8.91 0.15 15.50
N LEU A 136 -8.24 0.95 14.66
CA LEU A 136 -8.30 0.80 13.19
C LEU A 136 -8.00 -0.64 12.75
N LYS A 137 -6.97 -1.28 13.30
CA LYS A 137 -6.65 -2.69 12.97
C LYS A 137 -7.79 -3.64 13.31
N SER A 138 -8.39 -3.48 14.50
CA SER A 138 -9.52 -4.33 14.93
C SER A 138 -10.78 -4.03 14.13
N HIS A 139 -10.99 -2.80 13.70
CA HIS A 139 -12.10 -2.40 12.84
C HIS A 139 -12.01 -3.04 11.46
N TRP A 140 -10.82 -3.01 10.85
CA TRP A 140 -10.59 -3.50 9.49
C TRP A 140 -10.36 -5.00 9.36
N LYS A 141 -10.01 -5.71 10.43
CA LYS A 141 -9.54 -7.11 10.37
C LYS A 141 -10.42 -8.03 9.53
N SER A 142 -11.73 -8.04 9.78
CA SER A 142 -12.67 -8.92 9.05
C SER A 142 -12.68 -8.62 7.56
N ALA A 143 -12.82 -7.34 7.19
CA ALA A 143 -12.89 -6.90 5.81
C ALA A 143 -11.57 -7.10 5.03
N TYR A 144 -10.43 -7.03 5.73
CA TYR A 144 -9.11 -7.34 5.17
C TYR A 144 -8.95 -8.83 4.90
N ASP A 145 -9.38 -9.69 5.84
CA ASP A 145 -9.33 -11.14 5.69
C ASP A 145 -10.27 -11.61 4.57
N GLU A 146 -11.49 -11.09 4.53
CA GLU A 146 -12.50 -11.38 3.51
C GLU A 146 -12.01 -11.07 2.10
N ALA A 147 -11.26 -9.97 1.92
CA ALA A 147 -10.72 -9.58 0.61
C ALA A 147 -9.70 -10.57 0.03
N LEU A 148 -9.14 -11.47 0.87
CA LEU A 148 -8.07 -12.40 0.49
C LEU A 148 -8.34 -13.86 0.87
N GLN A 149 -9.50 -14.17 1.44
CA GLN A 149 -9.80 -15.52 1.95
C GLN A 149 -9.67 -16.60 0.89
N ASP A 150 -10.07 -16.30 -0.36
CA ASP A 150 -10.09 -17.22 -1.49
C ASP A 150 -8.76 -17.26 -2.27
N GLU A 151 -7.74 -16.49 -1.81
CA GLU A 151 -6.43 -16.48 -2.47
C GLU A 151 -5.48 -17.51 -1.83
N ASP A 152 -4.87 -18.34 -2.67
CA ASP A 152 -3.88 -19.35 -2.24
C ASP A 152 -2.46 -18.77 -2.15
N LEU A 153 -2.17 -17.72 -2.92
CA LEU A 153 -0.86 -17.07 -2.99
C LEU A 153 -1.00 -15.56 -2.89
N ILE A 154 -0.33 -14.97 -1.91
CA ILE A 154 -0.34 -13.53 -1.68
C ILE A 154 1.11 -13.04 -1.62
N PHE A 155 1.50 -12.13 -2.51
CA PHE A 155 2.78 -11.42 -2.43
C PHE A 155 2.63 -10.16 -1.60
N SER A 156 3.29 -10.10 -0.44
CA SER A 156 3.23 -8.94 0.44
C SER A 156 4.42 -8.01 0.23
N LEU A 157 4.16 -6.84 -0.34
CA LEU A 157 5.09 -5.70 -0.37
C LEU A 157 4.77 -4.68 0.71
N LEU A 158 4.04 -5.10 1.73
CA LEU A 158 3.61 -4.27 2.86
C LEU A 158 4.74 -4.00 3.86
N SER A 159 4.52 -3.05 4.75
CA SER A 159 5.24 -2.96 6.01
C SER A 159 4.50 -3.76 7.08
N SER A 160 5.18 -4.11 8.16
CA SER A 160 4.58 -4.84 9.30
C SER A 160 3.36 -4.14 9.90
N GLU A 161 3.28 -2.83 9.76
CA GLU A 161 2.14 -2.02 10.16
C GLU A 161 0.85 -2.46 9.49
N PHE A 162 0.90 -2.70 8.17
CA PHE A 162 -0.25 -3.13 7.35
C PHE A 162 -0.45 -4.64 7.44
N GLU A 163 0.62 -5.44 7.43
CA GLU A 163 0.52 -6.91 7.52
C GLU A 163 -0.20 -7.36 8.80
N THR A 164 0.04 -6.67 9.91
CA THR A 164 -0.56 -7.02 11.21
C THR A 164 -2.06 -6.69 11.32
N VAL A 165 -2.68 -6.12 10.29
CA VAL A 165 -4.14 -5.98 10.20
C VAL A 165 -4.79 -7.32 9.87
N PHE A 166 -4.15 -8.11 9.00
CA PHE A 166 -4.61 -9.44 8.60
C PHE A 166 -4.51 -10.46 9.74
N SER A 167 -5.41 -11.43 9.74
CA SER A 167 -5.33 -12.58 10.65
C SER A 167 -4.06 -13.40 10.43
N LYS A 168 -3.77 -14.28 11.37
CA LYS A 168 -2.65 -15.22 11.25
C LYS A 168 -2.83 -16.13 10.03
N GLU A 169 -4.06 -16.63 9.80
CA GLU A 169 -4.40 -17.51 8.68
C GLU A 169 -4.08 -16.89 7.32
N ILE A 170 -4.46 -15.62 7.11
CA ILE A 170 -4.12 -14.90 5.87
C ILE A 170 -2.61 -14.65 5.77
N ARG A 171 -1.96 -14.27 6.87
CA ARG A 171 -0.51 -14.02 6.86
C ARG A 171 0.33 -15.27 6.58
N GLU A 172 -0.14 -16.45 6.94
CA GLU A 172 0.51 -17.73 6.63
C GLU A 172 0.48 -18.08 5.13
N LYS A 173 -0.39 -17.44 4.34
CA LYS A 173 -0.41 -17.53 2.86
C LYS A 173 0.48 -16.47 2.19
N MET A 174 1.03 -15.52 2.96
CA MET A 174 1.83 -14.43 2.40
C MET A 174 3.27 -14.84 2.17
N VAL A 175 3.76 -14.60 0.96
CA VAL A 175 5.18 -14.56 0.64
C VAL A 175 5.65 -13.12 0.79
N THR A 176 6.63 -12.90 1.66
CA THR A 176 7.22 -11.59 1.96
C THR A 176 8.55 -11.41 1.27
N PHE A 177 8.98 -10.16 1.10
CA PHE A 177 10.20 -9.83 0.36
C PHE A 177 11.11 -8.93 1.20
N LYS A 178 12.38 -9.33 1.33
CA LYS A 178 13.44 -8.50 1.93
C LYS A 178 14.41 -8.01 0.87
N PHE A 179 14.74 -6.74 0.93
CA PHE A 179 15.68 -6.10 0.02
C PHE A 179 16.86 -5.55 0.82
N MET A 180 18.06 -6.02 0.51
CA MET A 180 19.29 -5.71 1.26
C MET A 180 20.36 -5.17 0.31
N GLU A 181 21.26 -4.34 0.85
CA GLU A 181 22.51 -3.97 0.16
C GLU A 181 23.69 -4.68 0.80
N ASP A 182 24.56 -5.22 -0.03
CA ASP A 182 25.87 -5.74 0.39
C ASP A 182 26.91 -4.62 0.27
N LYS A 183 27.45 -4.20 1.40
CA LYS A 183 28.52 -3.21 1.51
C LYS A 183 29.81 -3.89 1.96
N GLY A 184 30.51 -4.49 0.99
CA GLY A 184 31.78 -5.17 1.25
C GLY A 184 31.64 -6.39 2.17
N GLY A 185 30.64 -7.22 1.95
CA GLY A 185 30.33 -8.43 2.73
C GLY A 185 29.41 -8.18 3.93
N GLN A 186 28.96 -6.95 4.16
CA GLN A 186 27.99 -6.61 5.21
C GLN A 186 26.62 -6.33 4.61
N LEU A 187 25.67 -7.21 4.89
CA LEU A 187 24.27 -7.05 4.48
C LEU A 187 23.56 -6.03 5.35
N LYS A 188 22.97 -5.01 4.75
CA LYS A 188 22.25 -3.94 5.44
C LYS A 188 20.84 -3.74 4.86
N ILE A 189 19.89 -3.53 5.76
CA ILE A 189 18.51 -3.13 5.42
C ILE A 189 18.34 -1.66 5.78
N HIS A 190 17.90 -0.86 4.83
CA HIS A 190 17.54 0.55 5.05
C HIS A 190 16.12 0.79 4.55
N SER A 191 15.33 1.54 5.31
CA SER A 191 13.91 1.81 4.96
C SER A 191 13.75 2.48 3.59
N THR A 192 14.66 3.40 3.24
CA THR A 192 14.69 4.06 1.93
C THR A 192 14.94 3.08 0.79
N ILE A 193 15.95 2.20 0.95
CA ILE A 193 16.29 1.19 -0.05
C ILE A 193 15.14 0.21 -0.20
N SER A 194 14.58 -0.29 0.91
CA SER A 194 13.44 -1.21 0.88
C SER A 194 12.22 -0.61 0.17
N LYS A 195 11.93 0.68 0.37
CA LYS A 195 10.82 1.34 -0.34
C LYS A 195 11.07 1.43 -1.84
N LYS A 196 12.27 1.87 -2.27
CA LYS A 196 12.65 1.92 -3.69
C LYS A 196 12.61 0.54 -4.33
N ALA A 197 13.20 -0.44 -3.65
CA ALA A 197 13.25 -1.82 -4.13
C ALA A 197 11.86 -2.45 -4.28
N ARG A 198 10.94 -2.22 -3.33
CA ARG A 198 9.54 -2.68 -3.46
C ARG A 198 8.85 -2.12 -4.70
N GLY A 199 9.07 -0.84 -5.01
CA GLY A 199 8.51 -0.23 -6.22
C GLY A 199 9.09 -0.84 -7.50
N ALA A 200 10.41 -0.96 -7.58
CA ALA A 200 11.10 -1.57 -8.72
C ALA A 200 10.75 -3.07 -8.85
N PHE A 201 10.59 -3.78 -7.75
CA PHE A 201 10.16 -5.18 -7.74
C PHE A 201 8.73 -5.34 -8.27
N LEU A 202 7.80 -4.48 -7.82
CA LEU A 202 6.45 -4.48 -8.38
C LEU A 202 6.45 -4.21 -9.89
N THR A 203 7.30 -3.29 -10.36
CA THR A 203 7.49 -3.07 -11.80
C THR A 203 7.92 -4.34 -12.52
N ALA A 204 8.94 -5.04 -11.99
CA ALA A 204 9.41 -6.29 -12.57
C ALA A 204 8.34 -7.41 -12.55
N LEU A 205 7.53 -7.50 -11.48
CA LEU A 205 6.40 -8.42 -11.42
C LEU A 205 5.37 -8.14 -12.53
N ILE A 206 5.08 -6.87 -12.80
CA ILE A 206 4.14 -6.44 -13.84
C ILE A 206 4.71 -6.72 -15.24
N GLU A 207 5.96 -6.33 -15.51
CA GLU A 207 6.60 -6.48 -16.82
C GLU A 207 6.78 -7.95 -17.22
N GLU A 208 7.16 -8.81 -16.26
CA GLU A 208 7.35 -10.25 -16.48
C GLU A 208 6.09 -11.08 -16.23
N GLN A 209 4.96 -10.43 -15.85
CA GLN A 209 3.66 -11.08 -15.60
C GLN A 209 3.76 -12.29 -14.63
N VAL A 210 4.47 -12.11 -13.54
CA VAL A 210 4.80 -13.14 -12.56
C VAL A 210 3.56 -13.63 -11.83
N GLN A 211 3.33 -14.95 -11.80
CA GLN A 211 2.17 -15.57 -11.15
C GLN A 211 2.57 -16.62 -10.10
N THR A 212 3.84 -16.99 -10.02
CA THR A 212 4.33 -18.03 -9.10
C THR A 212 5.55 -17.56 -8.32
N VAL A 213 5.82 -18.23 -7.20
CA VAL A 213 7.02 -17.98 -6.38
C VAL A 213 8.30 -18.30 -7.17
N GLU A 214 8.28 -19.36 -7.99
CA GLU A 214 9.41 -19.78 -8.83
C GLU A 214 9.75 -18.73 -9.89
N GLN A 215 8.76 -18.08 -10.46
CA GLN A 215 8.98 -16.96 -11.38
C GLN A 215 9.55 -15.75 -10.62
N ALA A 216 9.01 -15.41 -9.45
CA ALA A 216 9.52 -14.32 -8.62
C ALA A 216 10.99 -14.51 -8.24
N ARG A 217 11.41 -15.75 -7.90
CA ARG A 217 12.81 -16.09 -7.59
C ARG A 217 13.80 -15.85 -8.75
N LYS A 218 13.31 -15.80 -9.99
CA LYS A 218 14.14 -15.58 -11.19
C LYS A 218 14.31 -14.13 -11.56
N LEU A 219 13.54 -13.21 -10.93
CA LEU A 219 13.61 -11.81 -11.25
C LEU A 219 14.97 -11.20 -10.93
N ARG A 220 15.41 -10.31 -11.82
CA ARG A 220 16.52 -9.39 -11.63
C ARG A 220 16.01 -7.98 -11.93
N PHE A 221 16.19 -7.07 -11.00
CA PHE A 221 15.64 -5.72 -11.12
C PHE A 221 16.48 -4.71 -10.34
N ALA A 222 16.70 -3.54 -10.86
CA ALA A 222 17.41 -2.42 -10.22
C ALA A 222 18.74 -2.83 -9.51
N GLY A 223 19.43 -3.86 -10.04
CA GLY A 223 20.67 -4.43 -9.48
C GLY A 223 20.45 -5.41 -8.33
N PHE A 224 19.24 -5.81 -8.02
CA PHE A 224 18.93 -6.84 -7.04
C PHE A 224 18.86 -8.23 -7.69
N ASP A 225 19.50 -9.19 -7.05
CA ASP A 225 19.49 -10.61 -7.38
C ASP A 225 18.93 -11.43 -6.21
N TYR A 226 18.21 -12.51 -6.51
CA TYR A 226 17.69 -13.45 -5.53
C TYR A 226 18.81 -14.21 -4.79
N ARG A 227 18.69 -14.36 -3.48
CA ARG A 227 19.65 -15.06 -2.61
C ARG A 227 18.97 -16.25 -1.92
N PRO A 228 19.07 -17.46 -2.52
CA PRO A 228 18.44 -18.66 -1.96
C PRO A 228 18.99 -19.05 -0.57
N ASP A 229 20.26 -18.77 -0.32
CA ASP A 229 20.93 -19.04 0.96
C ASP A 229 20.44 -18.17 2.13
N LEU A 230 19.73 -17.05 1.83
CA LEU A 230 19.16 -16.15 2.81
C LEU A 230 17.62 -16.21 2.87
N SER A 231 17.01 -17.01 2.01
CA SER A 231 15.57 -17.07 1.82
C SER A 231 14.96 -18.31 2.48
N SER A 232 13.65 -18.25 2.70
CA SER A 232 12.80 -19.38 3.05
C SER A 232 11.66 -19.53 2.04
N ASP A 233 10.73 -20.47 2.27
CA ASP A 233 9.58 -20.64 1.38
C ASP A 233 8.63 -19.44 1.38
N LEU A 234 8.52 -18.75 2.51
CA LEU A 234 7.62 -17.61 2.69
C LEU A 234 8.33 -16.25 2.80
N GLU A 235 9.67 -16.22 2.74
CA GLU A 235 10.43 -14.97 2.77
C GLU A 235 11.55 -15.02 1.72
N LEU A 236 11.40 -14.27 0.65
CA LEU A 236 12.38 -14.16 -0.42
C LEU A 236 13.29 -12.96 -0.19
N VAL A 237 14.60 -13.21 -0.20
CA VAL A 237 15.64 -12.19 0.00
C VAL A 237 16.30 -11.86 -1.33
N PHE A 238 16.33 -10.57 -1.64
CA PHE A 238 17.05 -10.02 -2.79
C PHE A 238 18.15 -9.10 -2.31
N VAL A 239 19.32 -9.22 -2.89
CA VAL A 239 20.52 -8.46 -2.50
C VAL A 239 21.09 -7.73 -3.71
N LYS A 240 21.47 -6.49 -3.49
CA LYS A 240 22.15 -5.64 -4.45
C LYS A 240 23.55 -5.33 -3.94
N GLN A 241 24.55 -5.38 -4.81
CA GLN A 241 25.88 -4.85 -4.52
C GLN A 241 25.82 -3.31 -4.46
N ALA A 242 26.44 -2.72 -3.42
CA ALA A 242 26.47 -1.28 -3.19
C ALA A 242 27.57 -0.57 -3.99
#